data_b0aead335b57d60dca6a0a1c1a1abe56
#
_entry.id   b0aead335b57d60dca6a0a1c1a1abe56
#
_cell.length_a   1.000
_cell.length_b   1.000
_cell.length_c   1.000
_cell.angle_alpha   90.00
_cell.angle_beta   90.00
_cell.angle_gamma   90.00
#
_symmetry.space_group_name_H-M   'P 1'
#
loop_
_entity.id
_entity.type
_entity.pdbx_description
1 polymer ?
#
loop_
_entity_poly.entity_id
_entity_poly.type
_entity_poly.pdbx_seq_one_letter_code
_entity_poly.pdbx_strand_id
1 'polypeptide(L)'
;LAGSVCDEYEKRCEKIQVIHKKNEGVAAARNAGMTVATGKWITFVDSDDWCSNDMCEKAFKKVEECKSDIMIFANYTVKENGKIEKNSYFEKSYEILNKEMKEEAELKTLVRRDSSFSFNPPNDGMGATWGKMINREFLEKTGIRFEVELLRSQDVVFYLYLFEQAKKISYCDEAYYYYRHDLDSNSRRYRPDAYKIFVKVLKKQKVFIDMYQKDQHFREIFAIRIL
;
A
#
# COMPACT_ATOMS: atom_id res chain seq x y z
N LEU A 1 26.19 4.75 4.05
CA LEU A 1 25.93 3.96 5.29
C LEU A 1 24.83 2.90 5.09
N ALA A 2 23.64 3.25 4.56
CA ALA A 2 22.58 2.26 4.39
C ALA A 2 22.92 1.16 3.39
N GLY A 3 23.54 1.49 2.25
CA GLY A 3 23.94 0.52 1.24
C GLY A 3 24.91 -0.53 1.77
N SER A 4 25.94 -0.11 2.52
CA SER A 4 26.93 -1.05 3.08
C SER A 4 26.32 -2.02 4.10
N VAL A 5 25.31 -1.59 4.86
CA VAL A 5 24.57 -2.48 5.76
C VAL A 5 23.79 -3.52 4.96
N CYS A 6 23.10 -3.11 3.88
CA CYS A 6 22.40 -4.04 3.00
C CYS A 6 23.37 -5.09 2.41
N ASP A 7 24.55 -4.65 1.93
CA ASP A 7 25.58 -5.54 1.36
C ASP A 7 26.12 -6.57 2.39
N GLU A 8 26.21 -6.16 3.66
CA GLU A 8 26.59 -7.09 4.72
C GLU A 8 25.53 -8.17 4.95
N TYR A 9 24.25 -7.79 4.91
CA TYR A 9 23.16 -8.77 5.06
C TYR A 9 23.07 -9.71 3.85
N GLU A 10 23.25 -9.22 2.63
CA GLU A 10 23.30 -10.05 1.43
C GLU A 10 24.41 -11.12 1.53
N LYS A 11 25.61 -10.75 1.99
CA LYS A 11 26.70 -11.70 2.21
C LYS A 11 26.42 -12.76 3.26
N ARG A 12 25.54 -12.45 4.23
CA ARG A 12 25.19 -13.36 5.33
C ARG A 12 24.00 -14.27 5.04
N CYS A 13 23.19 -13.93 4.04
CA CYS A 13 21.94 -14.64 3.76
C CYS A 13 21.67 -14.69 2.26
N GLU A 14 21.75 -15.87 1.67
CA GLU A 14 21.49 -16.13 0.24
C GLU A 14 20.06 -15.73 -0.22
N LYS A 15 19.13 -15.56 0.73
CA LYS A 15 17.76 -15.13 0.44
C LYS A 15 17.63 -13.62 0.28
N ILE A 16 18.69 -12.86 0.59
CA ILE A 16 18.72 -11.41 0.45
C ILE A 16 19.42 -11.06 -0.85
N GLN A 17 18.77 -10.24 -1.66
CA GLN A 17 19.34 -9.67 -2.88
C GLN A 17 19.29 -8.15 -2.78
N VAL A 18 20.43 -7.50 -2.96
CA VAL A 18 20.58 -6.05 -2.92
C VAL A 18 20.64 -5.47 -4.33
N ILE A 19 19.86 -4.42 -4.57
CA ILE A 19 19.86 -3.71 -5.85
C ILE A 19 20.39 -2.31 -5.65
N HIS A 20 21.61 -2.04 -6.09
CA HIS A 20 22.15 -0.70 -6.16
C HIS A 20 21.71 -0.01 -7.46
N LYS A 21 21.04 1.11 -7.33
CA LYS A 21 20.57 1.90 -8.47
C LYS A 21 20.72 3.40 -8.22
N LYS A 22 20.75 4.19 -9.27
CA LYS A 22 20.65 5.65 -9.17
C LYS A 22 19.35 6.02 -8.45
N ASN A 23 19.38 7.08 -7.65
CA ASN A 23 18.17 7.56 -6.98
C ASN A 23 17.19 8.14 -8.02
N GLU A 24 16.11 7.43 -8.25
CA GLU A 24 15.00 7.79 -9.13
C GLU A 24 13.65 7.78 -8.38
N GLY A 25 13.73 7.81 -7.06
CA GLY A 25 12.56 7.80 -6.17
C GLY A 25 12.09 6.40 -5.78
N VAL A 26 11.18 6.36 -4.80
CA VAL A 26 10.68 5.13 -4.19
C VAL A 26 9.89 4.25 -5.16
N ALA A 27 9.12 4.84 -6.08
CA ALA A 27 8.38 4.12 -7.11
C ALA A 27 9.32 3.28 -7.99
N ALA A 28 10.42 3.89 -8.46
CA ALA A 28 11.42 3.20 -9.27
C ALA A 28 12.16 2.09 -8.48
N ALA A 29 12.40 2.30 -7.18
CA ALA A 29 13.00 1.28 -6.32
C ALA A 29 12.06 0.08 -6.14
N ARG A 30 10.76 0.33 -5.85
CA ARG A 30 9.75 -0.72 -5.73
C ARG A 30 9.56 -1.52 -7.02
N ASN A 31 9.52 -0.82 -8.17
CA ASN A 31 9.45 -1.47 -9.48
C ASN A 31 10.67 -2.37 -9.73
N ALA A 32 11.88 -1.92 -9.39
CA ALA A 32 13.09 -2.73 -9.51
C ALA A 32 13.01 -3.98 -8.62
N GLY A 33 12.58 -3.84 -7.37
CA GLY A 33 12.35 -4.99 -6.48
C GLY A 33 11.34 -6.00 -7.03
N MET A 34 10.21 -5.51 -7.57
CA MET A 34 9.21 -6.39 -8.21
C MET A 34 9.76 -7.15 -9.41
N THR A 35 10.69 -6.55 -10.17
CA THR A 35 11.27 -7.20 -11.37
C THR A 35 12.15 -8.40 -11.02
N VAL A 36 12.82 -8.37 -9.87
CA VAL A 36 13.72 -9.46 -9.44
C VAL A 36 13.05 -10.43 -8.46
N ALA A 37 11.86 -10.11 -7.97
CA ALA A 37 11.14 -10.96 -7.04
C ALA A 37 10.75 -12.29 -7.69
N THR A 38 11.11 -13.41 -7.06
CA THR A 38 10.82 -14.77 -7.52
C THR A 38 9.78 -15.49 -6.67
N GLY A 39 9.45 -14.94 -5.49
CA GLY A 39 8.47 -15.52 -4.58
C GLY A 39 7.06 -15.56 -5.17
N LYS A 40 6.23 -16.48 -4.70
CA LYS A 40 4.81 -16.58 -5.09
C LYS A 40 4.01 -15.34 -4.67
N TRP A 41 4.41 -14.72 -3.56
CA TRP A 41 3.76 -13.56 -2.97
C TRP A 41 4.74 -12.40 -2.83
N ILE A 42 4.25 -11.18 -3.05
CA ILE A 42 4.98 -9.94 -2.87
C ILE A 42 4.37 -9.18 -1.70
N THR A 43 5.21 -8.71 -0.79
CA THR A 43 4.88 -7.75 0.26
C THR A 43 5.95 -6.66 0.29
N PHE A 44 5.60 -5.48 0.76
CA PHE A 44 6.51 -4.35 0.88
C PHE A 44 6.71 -4.00 2.36
N VAL A 45 7.94 -3.68 2.71
CA VAL A 45 8.31 -3.14 4.03
C VAL A 45 9.09 -1.86 3.80
N ASP A 46 8.64 -0.76 4.40
CA ASP A 46 9.35 0.50 4.32
C ASP A 46 10.52 0.51 5.34
N SER A 47 11.62 1.17 4.99
CA SER A 47 12.88 1.09 5.75
C SER A 47 12.86 1.76 7.12
N ASP A 48 11.85 2.57 7.40
CA ASP A 48 11.61 3.27 8.66
C ASP A 48 10.59 2.56 9.56
N ASP A 49 10.07 1.42 9.10
CA ASP A 49 9.08 0.60 9.80
C ASP A 49 9.66 -0.77 10.19
N TRP A 50 8.85 -1.61 10.82
CA TRP A 50 9.19 -3.00 11.11
C TRP A 50 7.96 -3.92 11.08
N CYS A 51 8.22 -5.22 11.09
CA CYS A 51 7.18 -6.24 11.16
C CYS A 51 7.46 -7.24 12.29
N SER A 52 6.43 -7.98 12.70
CA SER A 52 6.60 -9.09 13.63
C SER A 52 7.47 -10.19 13.00
N ASN A 53 8.23 -10.90 13.82
CA ASN A 53 9.15 -11.95 13.35
C ASN A 53 8.43 -13.09 12.62
N ASP A 54 7.14 -13.29 12.89
CA ASP A 54 6.29 -14.33 12.34
C ASP A 54 5.37 -13.84 11.21
N MET A 55 5.52 -12.56 10.78
CA MET A 55 4.67 -11.98 9.74
C MET A 55 4.63 -12.84 8.48
N CYS A 56 5.79 -13.23 7.96
CA CYS A 56 5.84 -13.99 6.71
C CYS A 56 5.16 -15.35 6.82
N GLU A 57 5.37 -16.07 7.94
CA GLU A 57 4.77 -17.39 8.18
C GLU A 57 3.25 -17.29 8.31
N LYS A 58 2.77 -16.42 9.20
CA LYS A 58 1.33 -16.25 9.46
C LYS A 58 0.59 -15.69 8.25
N ALA A 59 1.16 -14.67 7.62
CA ALA A 59 0.56 -14.07 6.44
C ALA A 59 0.50 -15.07 5.27
N PHE A 60 1.58 -15.83 5.02
CA PHE A 60 1.60 -16.86 3.99
C PHE A 60 0.52 -17.92 4.23
N LYS A 61 0.38 -18.42 5.46
CA LYS A 61 -0.65 -19.38 5.79
C LYS A 61 -2.06 -18.85 5.44
N LYS A 62 -2.36 -17.63 5.83
CA LYS A 62 -3.66 -17.00 5.56
C LYS A 62 -3.95 -16.83 4.06
N VAL A 63 -2.98 -16.34 3.29
CA VAL A 63 -3.20 -16.14 1.84
C VAL A 63 -3.37 -17.45 1.08
N GLU A 64 -2.69 -18.52 1.50
CA GLU A 64 -2.85 -19.85 0.90
C GLU A 64 -4.22 -20.47 1.23
N GLU A 65 -4.74 -20.24 2.43
CA GLU A 65 -6.09 -20.65 2.82
C GLU A 65 -7.16 -19.95 1.97
N CYS A 66 -7.06 -18.63 1.81
CA CYS A 66 -8.05 -17.83 1.07
C CYS A 66 -7.91 -17.91 -0.45
N LYS A 67 -6.72 -18.23 -0.97
CA LYS A 67 -6.40 -18.25 -2.42
C LYS A 67 -6.82 -16.95 -3.13
N SER A 68 -6.52 -15.83 -2.49
CA SER A 68 -6.85 -14.50 -2.99
C SER A 68 -5.76 -13.94 -3.91
N ASP A 69 -6.11 -12.97 -4.76
CA ASP A 69 -5.15 -12.21 -5.56
C ASP A 69 -4.39 -11.22 -4.68
N ILE A 70 -5.10 -10.64 -3.70
CA ILE A 70 -4.56 -9.70 -2.72
C ILE A 70 -5.14 -10.04 -1.35
N MET A 71 -4.28 -10.07 -0.33
CA MET A 71 -4.72 -10.07 1.07
C MET A 71 -4.27 -8.79 1.76
N ILE A 72 -5.20 -8.18 2.47
CA ILE A 72 -4.99 -6.98 3.28
C ILE A 72 -4.96 -7.40 4.74
N PHE A 73 -4.02 -6.86 5.52
CA PHE A 73 -3.88 -7.11 6.95
C PHE A 73 -4.14 -5.82 7.74
N ALA A 74 -4.63 -5.97 8.95
CA ALA A 74 -4.56 -4.91 9.94
C ALA A 74 -3.10 -4.52 10.21
N ASN A 75 -2.87 -3.36 10.81
CA ASN A 75 -1.54 -2.90 11.14
C ASN A 75 -1.53 -2.21 12.51
N TYR A 76 -0.35 -1.94 13.01
CA TYR A 76 -0.13 -1.09 14.17
C TYR A 76 0.45 0.26 13.76
N THR A 77 -0.05 1.34 14.36
CA THR A 77 0.62 2.64 14.34
C THR A 77 1.37 2.82 15.66
N VAL A 78 2.66 3.10 15.57
CA VAL A 78 3.51 3.39 16.72
C VAL A 78 3.77 4.89 16.77
N LYS A 79 3.21 5.53 17.81
CA LYS A 79 3.32 6.97 18.02
C LYS A 79 4.65 7.33 18.68
N GLU A 80 5.10 8.56 18.56
CA GLU A 80 6.35 9.07 19.19
C GLU A 80 6.42 8.84 20.69
N ASN A 81 5.28 8.91 21.38
CA ASN A 81 5.20 8.62 22.81
C ASN A 81 5.24 7.12 23.16
N GLY A 82 5.52 6.26 22.19
CA GLY A 82 5.56 4.80 22.34
C GLY A 82 4.20 4.12 22.37
N LYS A 83 3.08 4.86 22.26
CA LYS A 83 1.75 4.24 22.20
C LYS A 83 1.57 3.48 20.91
N ILE A 84 1.11 2.24 21.01
CA ILE A 84 0.81 1.37 19.87
C ILE A 84 -0.69 1.27 19.72
N GLU A 85 -1.20 1.58 18.55
CA GLU A 85 -2.64 1.49 18.23
C GLU A 85 -2.84 0.56 17.03
N LYS A 86 -3.74 -0.42 17.18
CA LYS A 86 -4.15 -1.29 16.07
C LYS A 86 -5.12 -0.54 15.16
N ASN A 87 -4.88 -0.64 13.86
CA ASN A 87 -5.77 -0.13 12.83
C ASN A 87 -6.39 -1.30 12.07
N SER A 88 -7.69 -1.44 12.19
CA SER A 88 -8.51 -2.40 11.42
C SER A 88 -9.22 -1.68 10.29
N TYR A 89 -9.34 -2.31 9.13
CA TYR A 89 -10.01 -1.73 7.96
C TYR A 89 -11.46 -2.14 7.84
N PHE A 90 -11.82 -3.30 8.40
CA PHE A 90 -13.15 -3.85 8.48
C PHE A 90 -13.39 -4.41 9.88
N GLU A 91 -14.64 -4.67 10.24
CA GLU A 91 -15.02 -5.13 11.59
C GLU A 91 -14.42 -6.48 12.00
N LYS A 92 -14.18 -7.36 11.03
CA LYS A 92 -13.60 -8.70 11.23
C LYS A 92 -12.84 -9.16 10.00
N SER A 93 -12.19 -10.31 10.09
CA SER A 93 -11.59 -10.97 8.92
C SER A 93 -12.64 -11.45 7.92
N TYR A 94 -12.31 -11.36 6.63
CA TYR A 94 -13.14 -11.84 5.52
C TYR A 94 -12.27 -12.65 4.54
N GLU A 95 -12.67 -13.87 4.24
CA GLU A 95 -11.99 -14.71 3.26
C GLU A 95 -12.06 -14.09 1.85
N ILE A 96 -13.19 -13.46 1.53
CA ILE A 96 -13.38 -12.73 0.27
C ILE A 96 -14.23 -11.50 0.57
N LEU A 97 -13.75 -10.35 0.14
CA LEU A 97 -14.54 -9.12 0.15
C LEU A 97 -15.62 -9.21 -0.93
N ASN A 98 -16.85 -8.90 -0.56
CA ASN A 98 -17.92 -8.75 -1.54
C ASN A 98 -17.72 -7.46 -2.38
N LYS A 99 -18.61 -7.20 -3.33
CA LYS A 99 -18.49 -6.05 -4.22
C LYS A 99 -18.46 -4.72 -3.46
N GLU A 100 -19.37 -4.54 -2.52
CA GLU A 100 -19.50 -3.32 -1.72
C GLU A 100 -18.25 -3.07 -0.87
N MET A 101 -17.70 -4.12 -0.25
CA MET A 101 -16.46 -4.03 0.55
C MET A 101 -15.23 -3.75 -0.31
N LYS A 102 -15.18 -4.30 -1.54
CA LYS A 102 -14.11 -4.00 -2.50
C LYS A 102 -14.15 -2.51 -2.88
N GLU A 103 -15.32 -2.01 -3.19
CA GLU A 103 -15.54 -0.60 -3.51
C GLU A 103 -15.20 0.31 -2.31
N GLU A 104 -15.58 -0.11 -1.10
CA GLU A 104 -15.17 0.57 0.13
C GLU A 104 -13.64 0.60 0.29
N ALA A 105 -12.93 -0.49 -0.02
CA ALA A 105 -11.46 -0.52 0.01
C ALA A 105 -10.85 0.47 -1.00
N GLU A 106 -11.43 0.59 -2.20
CA GLU A 106 -11.01 1.57 -3.19
C GLU A 106 -11.28 3.00 -2.73
N LEU A 107 -12.46 3.28 -2.18
CA LEU A 107 -12.80 4.58 -1.63
C LEU A 107 -11.87 4.96 -0.47
N LYS A 108 -11.60 4.03 0.45
CA LYS A 108 -10.64 4.22 1.55
C LYS A 108 -9.21 4.46 1.04
N THR A 109 -8.86 3.93 -0.12
CA THR A 109 -7.59 4.18 -0.80
C THR A 109 -7.56 5.57 -1.45
N LEU A 110 -8.67 5.98 -2.03
CA LEU A 110 -8.81 7.28 -2.71
C LEU A 110 -8.73 8.44 -1.72
N VAL A 111 -9.45 8.33 -0.61
CA VAL A 111 -9.55 9.40 0.40
C VAL A 111 -8.47 9.24 1.45
N ARG A 112 -7.48 10.13 1.42
CA ARG A 112 -6.52 10.24 2.50
C ARG A 112 -7.20 10.82 3.73
N ARG A 113 -6.76 10.41 4.93
CA ARG A 113 -7.20 10.94 6.22
C ARG A 113 -7.13 12.47 6.22
N ASP A 114 -8.20 13.13 5.85
CA ASP A 114 -8.42 14.52 6.20
C ASP A 114 -9.78 14.69 6.84
N SER A 115 -9.79 15.39 7.89
CA SER A 115 -10.66 15.61 9.03
C SER A 115 -12.16 15.77 8.80
N SER A 116 -12.67 15.81 7.60
CA SER A 116 -14.06 16.12 7.30
C SER A 116 -14.95 14.93 6.95
N PHE A 117 -14.38 13.76 6.72
CA PHE A 117 -15.15 12.55 6.46
C PHE A 117 -14.96 11.55 7.60
N SER A 118 -16.06 11.35 8.34
CA SER A 118 -16.16 10.31 9.37
C SER A 118 -16.32 8.93 8.72
N PHE A 119 -15.26 8.41 8.10
CA PHE A 119 -15.14 6.98 7.98
C PHE A 119 -14.64 6.47 9.32
N ASN A 120 -15.42 5.70 10.01
CA ASN A 120 -15.03 5.04 11.25
C ASN A 120 -14.78 3.55 10.94
N PRO A 121 -13.59 3.01 11.19
CA PRO A 121 -12.41 3.58 11.82
C PRO A 121 -11.52 4.39 10.87
N PRO A 122 -10.61 5.24 11.42
CA PRO A 122 -9.68 6.02 10.61
C PRO A 122 -8.76 5.09 9.81
N ASN A 123 -8.74 5.25 8.48
CA ASN A 123 -8.07 4.34 7.57
C ASN A 123 -6.66 4.80 7.21
N ASP A 124 -5.78 4.89 8.19
CA ASP A 124 -4.38 5.05 7.89
C ASP A 124 -3.84 3.75 7.29
N GLY A 125 -3.54 3.78 6.02
CA GLY A 125 -2.79 2.72 5.36
C GLY A 125 -3.50 1.87 4.32
N MET A 126 -4.81 2.06 4.02
CA MET A 126 -5.44 1.27 2.94
C MET A 126 -4.72 1.46 1.59
N GLY A 127 -4.30 2.68 1.27
CA GLY A 127 -3.49 2.98 0.09
C GLY A 127 -1.97 2.80 0.28
N ALA A 128 -1.49 2.49 1.50
CA ALA A 128 -0.07 2.27 1.75
C ALA A 128 0.44 0.98 1.07
N THR A 129 1.74 0.92 0.79
CA THR A 129 2.34 -0.27 0.16
C THR A 129 2.43 -1.46 1.10
N TRP A 130 2.65 -1.21 2.37
CA TRP A 130 2.76 -2.23 3.41
C TRP A 130 1.38 -2.81 3.85
N GLY A 131 1.43 -3.83 4.70
CA GLY A 131 0.22 -4.46 5.25
C GLY A 131 -0.60 -5.24 4.21
N LYS A 132 0.03 -5.69 3.15
CA LYS A 132 -0.60 -6.47 2.08
C LYS A 132 0.31 -7.55 1.54
N MET A 133 -0.28 -8.64 1.09
CA MET A 133 0.37 -9.63 0.23
C MET A 133 -0.35 -9.69 -1.12
N ILE A 134 0.43 -9.64 -2.18
CA ILE A 134 -0.05 -9.63 -3.57
C ILE A 134 0.45 -10.90 -4.24
N ASN A 135 -0.43 -11.66 -4.88
CA ASN A 135 -0.04 -12.78 -5.71
C ASN A 135 0.82 -12.27 -6.88
N ARG A 136 2.06 -12.79 -7.01
CA ARG A 136 3.00 -12.29 -8.02
C ARG A 136 2.50 -12.56 -9.44
N GLU A 137 1.95 -13.73 -9.70
CA GLU A 137 1.42 -14.08 -11.03
C GLU A 137 0.24 -13.16 -11.44
N PHE A 138 -0.65 -12.86 -10.48
CA PHE A 138 -1.71 -11.86 -10.69
C PHE A 138 -1.11 -10.50 -11.03
N LEU A 139 -0.14 -10.01 -10.24
CA LEU A 139 0.50 -8.71 -10.47
C LEU A 139 1.20 -8.64 -11.84
N GLU A 140 1.90 -9.69 -12.23
CA GLU A 140 2.56 -9.78 -13.54
C GLU A 140 1.55 -9.75 -14.69
N LYS A 141 0.45 -10.48 -14.58
CA LYS A 141 -0.63 -10.50 -15.59
C LYS A 141 -1.30 -9.14 -15.77
N THR A 142 -1.44 -8.36 -14.71
CA THR A 142 -2.01 -6.99 -14.81
C THR A 142 -1.09 -6.01 -15.51
N GLY A 143 0.23 -6.23 -15.45
CA GLY A 143 1.23 -5.28 -15.91
C GLY A 143 1.33 -3.99 -15.09
N ILE A 144 0.55 -3.86 -14.00
CA ILE A 144 0.51 -2.67 -13.16
C ILE A 144 1.85 -2.46 -12.47
N ARG A 145 2.34 -1.22 -12.51
CA ARG A 145 3.60 -0.78 -11.88
C ARG A 145 3.38 0.54 -11.17
N PHE A 146 4.27 0.85 -10.23
CA PHE A 146 4.29 2.17 -9.61
C PHE A 146 4.64 3.25 -10.63
N GLU A 147 3.88 4.32 -10.66
CA GLU A 147 4.11 5.48 -11.52
C GLU A 147 5.33 6.27 -11.05
N VAL A 148 6.45 6.17 -11.77
CA VAL A 148 7.72 6.80 -11.37
C VAL A 148 7.68 8.33 -11.43
N GLU A 149 6.80 8.91 -12.21
CA GLU A 149 6.60 10.36 -12.30
C GLU A 149 5.82 10.94 -11.10
N LEU A 150 5.20 10.08 -10.27
CA LEU A 150 4.49 10.50 -9.08
C LEU A 150 5.43 10.48 -7.88
N LEU A 151 5.85 11.66 -7.43
CA LEU A 151 6.73 11.80 -6.27
C LEU A 151 6.02 11.52 -4.93
N ARG A 152 4.68 11.51 -4.92
CA ARG A 152 3.83 11.17 -3.77
C ARG A 152 2.58 10.44 -4.26
N SER A 153 1.95 9.67 -3.37
CA SER A 153 0.69 8.94 -3.60
C SER A 153 0.75 7.99 -4.82
N GLN A 154 1.95 7.58 -5.24
CA GLN A 154 2.14 6.52 -6.25
C GLN A 154 1.59 5.18 -5.77
N ASP A 155 1.61 4.95 -4.46
CA ASP A 155 1.02 3.83 -3.75
C ASP A 155 -0.51 3.82 -3.88
N VAL A 156 -1.16 4.96 -3.66
CA VAL A 156 -2.61 5.12 -3.82
C VAL A 156 -3.04 4.77 -5.25
N VAL A 157 -2.37 5.31 -6.25
CA VAL A 157 -2.68 5.02 -7.65
C VAL A 157 -2.46 3.54 -7.96
N PHE A 158 -1.34 2.96 -7.52
CA PHE A 158 -1.02 1.55 -7.72
C PHE A 158 -2.12 0.64 -7.15
N TYR A 159 -2.56 0.87 -5.90
CA TYR A 159 -3.58 0.02 -5.28
C TYR A 159 -4.99 0.25 -5.81
N LEU A 160 -5.36 1.43 -6.26
CA LEU A 160 -6.64 1.63 -6.95
C LEU A 160 -6.75 0.68 -8.15
N TYR A 161 -5.76 0.67 -9.02
CA TYR A 161 -5.76 -0.21 -10.19
C TYR A 161 -5.67 -1.70 -9.82
N LEU A 162 -4.89 -2.06 -8.80
CA LEU A 162 -4.79 -3.44 -8.35
C LEU A 162 -6.09 -3.96 -7.73
N PHE A 163 -6.74 -3.17 -6.89
CA PHE A 163 -8.01 -3.57 -6.29
C PHE A 163 -9.08 -3.74 -7.35
N GLU A 164 -9.16 -2.83 -8.33
CA GLU A 164 -10.09 -2.96 -9.44
C GLU A 164 -9.89 -4.26 -10.24
N GLN A 165 -8.64 -4.59 -10.57
CA GLN A 165 -8.29 -5.78 -11.36
C GLN A 165 -8.42 -7.09 -10.58
N ALA A 166 -8.32 -7.06 -9.26
CA ALA A 166 -8.37 -8.25 -8.43
C ALA A 166 -9.77 -8.88 -8.45
N LYS A 167 -9.81 -10.19 -8.69
CA LYS A 167 -11.04 -10.98 -8.62
C LYS A 167 -11.38 -11.39 -7.19
N LYS A 168 -10.34 -11.63 -6.38
CA LYS A 168 -10.46 -12.04 -4.99
C LYS A 168 -9.55 -11.19 -4.11
N ILE A 169 -10.16 -10.40 -3.24
CA ILE A 169 -9.45 -9.67 -2.18
C ILE A 169 -9.92 -10.24 -0.85
N SER A 170 -8.98 -10.56 0.03
CA SER A 170 -9.25 -11.03 1.40
C SER A 170 -8.79 -9.99 2.41
N TYR A 171 -9.39 -10.01 3.57
CA TYR A 171 -8.97 -9.19 4.70
C TYR A 171 -8.74 -10.07 5.93
N CYS A 172 -7.61 -9.90 6.59
CA CYS A 172 -7.29 -10.54 7.85
C CYS A 172 -7.11 -9.46 8.93
N ASP A 173 -7.92 -9.52 9.99
CA ASP A 173 -7.86 -8.56 11.10
C ASP A 173 -6.74 -8.88 12.10
N GLU A 174 -5.69 -9.58 11.67
CA GLU A 174 -4.45 -9.72 12.42
C GLU A 174 -3.44 -8.69 11.93
N ALA A 175 -2.73 -8.06 12.88
CA ALA A 175 -1.76 -7.02 12.58
C ALA A 175 -0.33 -7.56 12.75
N TYR A 176 0.47 -7.44 11.70
CA TYR A 176 1.86 -7.92 11.68
C TYR A 176 2.87 -6.82 11.35
N TYR A 177 2.38 -5.67 10.90
CA TYR A 177 3.18 -4.53 10.45
C TYR A 177 3.06 -3.39 11.43
N TYR A 178 4.19 -2.75 11.76
CA TYR A 178 4.29 -1.63 12.69
C TYR A 178 4.73 -0.39 11.91
N TYR A 179 3.78 0.49 11.64
CA TYR A 179 4.03 1.77 11.00
C TYR A 179 4.50 2.79 12.04
N ARG A 180 5.72 3.28 11.89
CA ARG A 180 6.27 4.32 12.74
C ARG A 180 5.76 5.70 12.32
N HIS A 181 4.95 6.29 13.17
CA HIS A 181 4.43 7.62 12.96
C HIS A 181 5.44 8.66 13.42
N ASP A 182 6.28 9.15 12.50
CA ASP A 182 7.31 10.16 12.74
C ASP A 182 6.83 11.52 12.21
N LEU A 183 6.93 12.57 13.03
CA LEU A 183 6.57 13.95 12.64
C LEU A 183 7.53 14.51 11.59
N ASP A 184 8.77 14.06 11.56
CA ASP A 184 9.81 14.47 10.60
C ASP A 184 9.77 13.67 9.27
N SER A 185 8.75 12.83 9.08
CA SER A 185 8.66 11.99 7.89
C SER A 185 8.65 12.81 6.58
N ASN A 186 9.26 12.26 5.53
CA ASN A 186 9.30 12.89 4.20
C ASN A 186 7.90 13.21 3.64
N SER A 187 6.87 12.48 4.09
CA SER A 187 5.48 12.71 3.69
C SER A 187 4.89 14.02 4.21
N ARG A 188 5.47 14.59 5.27
CA ARG A 188 5.01 15.83 5.93
C ARG A 188 5.84 17.05 5.60
N ARG A 189 7.04 16.87 5.03
CA ARG A 189 7.91 18.00 4.68
C ARG A 189 7.21 18.91 3.69
N TYR A 190 7.29 20.22 3.96
CA TYR A 190 6.86 21.26 3.04
C TYR A 190 7.57 21.12 1.69
N ARG A 191 6.81 21.23 0.62
CA ARG A 191 7.33 21.19 -0.75
C ARG A 191 6.72 22.32 -1.56
N PRO A 192 7.53 23.19 -2.16
CA PRO A 192 7.02 24.28 -3.01
C PRO A 192 6.23 23.76 -4.22
N ASP A 193 6.53 22.55 -4.68
CA ASP A 193 5.90 21.88 -5.83
C ASP A 193 4.70 20.97 -5.44
N ALA A 194 4.27 20.98 -4.16
CA ALA A 194 3.22 20.10 -3.65
C ALA A 194 1.93 20.19 -4.49
N TYR A 195 1.51 21.38 -4.89
CA TYR A 195 0.34 21.56 -5.73
C TYR A 195 0.47 20.84 -7.08
N LYS A 196 1.62 21.00 -7.76
CA LYS A 196 1.87 20.34 -9.05
C LYS A 196 1.84 18.81 -8.93
N ILE A 197 2.42 18.27 -7.83
CA ILE A 197 2.40 16.84 -7.54
C ILE A 197 0.96 16.38 -7.31
N PHE A 198 0.19 17.12 -6.50
CA PHE A 198 -1.19 16.79 -6.19
C PHE A 198 -2.07 16.76 -7.44
N VAL A 199 -1.94 17.77 -8.31
CA VAL A 199 -2.67 17.81 -9.60
C VAL A 199 -2.36 16.60 -10.49
N LYS A 200 -1.09 16.13 -10.52
CA LYS A 200 -0.75 14.89 -11.25
C LYS A 200 -1.46 13.68 -10.68
N VAL A 201 -1.48 13.53 -9.35
CA VAL A 201 -2.19 12.43 -8.67
C VAL A 201 -3.68 12.47 -8.99
N LEU A 202 -4.33 13.64 -8.86
CA LEU A 202 -5.75 13.82 -9.18
C LEU A 202 -6.06 13.44 -10.64
N LYS A 203 -5.21 13.83 -11.58
CA LYS A 203 -5.38 13.43 -12.99
C LYS A 203 -5.35 11.93 -13.17
N LYS A 204 -4.42 11.21 -12.53
CA LYS A 204 -4.35 9.73 -12.59
C LYS A 204 -5.58 9.08 -11.95
N GLN A 205 -6.05 9.61 -10.84
CA GLN A 205 -7.28 9.14 -10.18
C GLN A 205 -8.52 9.41 -11.04
N LYS A 206 -8.59 10.57 -11.68
CA LYS A 206 -9.68 10.86 -12.62
C LYS A 206 -9.69 9.90 -13.80
N VAL A 207 -8.53 9.62 -14.38
CA VAL A 207 -8.41 8.61 -15.47
C VAL A 207 -8.91 7.24 -15.00
N PHE A 208 -8.57 6.82 -13.79
CA PHE A 208 -9.09 5.59 -13.19
C PHE A 208 -10.63 5.60 -13.10
N ILE A 209 -11.21 6.67 -12.55
CA ILE A 209 -12.65 6.83 -12.38
C ILE A 209 -13.39 6.75 -13.72
N ASP A 210 -12.85 7.42 -14.74
CA ASP A 210 -13.47 7.46 -16.07
C ASP A 210 -13.29 6.12 -16.81
N MET A 211 -12.12 5.51 -16.73
CA MET A 211 -11.81 4.23 -17.36
C MET A 211 -12.72 3.10 -16.86
N TYR A 212 -12.93 3.03 -15.56
CA TYR A 212 -13.74 2.00 -14.92
C TYR A 212 -15.19 2.42 -14.69
N GLN A 213 -15.60 3.57 -15.23
CA GLN A 213 -16.99 4.08 -15.19
C GLN A 213 -17.56 4.07 -13.76
N LYS A 214 -16.73 4.49 -12.79
CA LYS A 214 -17.15 4.52 -11.39
C LYS A 214 -18.43 5.31 -11.22
N ASP A 215 -19.28 4.89 -10.28
CA ASP A 215 -20.59 5.44 -10.05
C ASP A 215 -20.58 6.88 -9.52
N GLN A 216 -21.76 7.44 -9.34
CA GLN A 216 -21.94 8.82 -8.86
C GLN A 216 -21.38 9.03 -7.46
N HIS A 217 -21.54 8.05 -6.56
CA HIS A 217 -21.02 8.13 -5.20
C HIS A 217 -19.49 8.23 -5.18
N PHE A 218 -18.81 7.40 -5.98
CA PHE A 218 -17.36 7.45 -6.11
C PHE A 218 -16.86 8.79 -6.67
N ARG A 219 -17.59 9.35 -7.65
CA ARG A 219 -17.30 10.66 -8.24
C ARG A 219 -17.49 11.81 -7.26
N GLU A 220 -18.52 11.76 -6.41
CA GLU A 220 -18.76 12.76 -5.38
C GLU A 220 -17.66 12.76 -4.33
N ILE A 221 -17.25 11.58 -3.83
CA ILE A 221 -16.12 11.46 -2.90
C ILE A 221 -14.83 11.99 -3.53
N PHE A 222 -14.59 11.70 -4.79
CA PHE A 222 -13.44 12.27 -5.51
C PHE A 222 -13.51 13.79 -5.63
N ALA A 223 -14.70 14.35 -5.93
CA ALA A 223 -14.88 15.80 -6.03
C ALA A 223 -14.59 16.52 -4.71
N ILE A 224 -15.02 15.94 -3.58
CA ILE A 224 -14.73 16.49 -2.25
C ILE A 224 -13.23 16.51 -1.94
N ARG A 225 -12.45 15.54 -2.45
CA ARG A 225 -11.00 15.54 -2.31
C ARG A 225 -10.31 16.71 -3.03
N ILE A 226 -10.95 17.31 -4.03
CA ILE A 226 -10.42 18.42 -4.83
C ILE A 226 -10.64 19.77 -4.12
N LEU A 227 -11.69 19.87 -3.32
CA LEU A 227 -12.03 21.07 -2.53
C LEU A 227 -11.13 21.21 -1.32
#